data_7bdd7351b299a686aa6fc17a822be70d
#
_entry.id   7bdd7351b299a686aa6fc17a822be70d
#
_cell.length_a   1.000
_cell.length_b   1.000
_cell.length_c   1.000
_cell.angle_alpha   90.00
_cell.angle_beta   90.00
_cell.angle_gamma   90.00
#
_symmetry.space_group_name_H-M   'P 1'
#
loop_
_entity.id
_entity.type
_entity.pdbx_description
1 polymer ?
#
loop_
_entity_poly.entity_id
_entity_poly.type
_entity_poly.pdbx_seq_one_letter_code
_entity_poly.pdbx_strand_id
1 'polypeptide(L)'
;QVKVKKQRNFSLNSFLKYFFIASVSGLAVWVIVGVVLGCVAPNVDEHILYVFSGNIPFSDFAETLSYAICPNPYTGEYGISTFYPPISFLIFYPFALICLEPLNNYSSGAITLEQLSSNPLFILSFVLYYLINLAIILYIAAKFSKLKGQNLFFLLGILFCFGPLLFEFIRANNTLTVCTLSLLFFYLNNSEKRWQRELSYVCLAGAICMKIYPALMIFYLIYKEKRFEKLFSVLKTLGYTLVLLFIPFLFIEGGFSNIIHEWNNFTGFSGSGASALSL
;
A
#
# COMPACT_ATOMS: atom_id res chain seq x y z
N GLN A 1 -43.22 -38.20 16.42
CA GLN A 1 -42.59 -36.94 16.83
C GLN A 1 -41.27 -36.72 16.11
N VAL A 2 -41.27 -35.89 15.08
CA VAL A 2 -40.07 -35.53 14.32
C VAL A 2 -39.29 -34.54 15.20
N LYS A 3 -38.12 -34.93 15.71
CA LYS A 3 -37.19 -34.05 16.39
C LYS A 3 -36.64 -33.01 15.34
N VAL A 4 -37.18 -31.84 15.33
CA VAL A 4 -36.62 -30.71 14.58
C VAL A 4 -35.20 -30.46 15.11
N LYS A 5 -34.18 -30.81 14.30
CA LYS A 5 -32.79 -30.49 14.60
C LYS A 5 -32.70 -28.94 14.73
N LYS A 6 -32.44 -28.47 15.93
CA LYS A 6 -32.16 -27.05 16.22
C LYS A 6 -31.00 -26.62 15.33
N GLN A 7 -31.29 -25.90 14.25
CA GLN A 7 -30.23 -25.26 13.44
C GLN A 7 -29.40 -24.39 14.41
N ARG A 8 -28.14 -24.73 14.59
CA ARG A 8 -27.19 -23.86 15.30
C ARG A 8 -27.06 -22.57 14.49
N ASN A 9 -27.74 -21.53 14.92
CA ASN A 9 -27.47 -20.19 14.39
C ASN A 9 -26.03 -19.83 14.74
N PHE A 10 -25.17 -19.89 13.75
CA PHE A 10 -23.77 -19.52 13.87
C PHE A 10 -23.71 -18.02 14.11
N SER A 11 -23.44 -17.58 15.34
CA SER A 11 -23.42 -16.17 15.68
C SER A 11 -22.21 -15.47 15.05
N LEU A 12 -22.35 -14.20 14.67
CA LEU A 12 -21.24 -13.39 14.16
C LEU A 12 -20.03 -13.42 15.11
N ASN A 13 -20.27 -13.43 16.43
CA ASN A 13 -19.22 -13.52 17.43
C ASN A 13 -18.45 -14.83 17.33
N SER A 14 -19.15 -15.95 17.20
CA SER A 14 -18.52 -17.27 17.02
C SER A 14 -17.72 -17.32 15.72
N PHE A 15 -18.25 -16.76 14.64
CA PHE A 15 -17.56 -16.67 13.35
C PHE A 15 -16.24 -15.89 13.48
N LEU A 16 -16.28 -14.67 14.00
CA LEU A 16 -15.10 -13.81 14.15
C LEU A 16 -14.05 -14.48 15.06
N LYS A 17 -14.48 -15.08 16.17
CA LYS A 17 -13.59 -15.81 17.08
C LYS A 17 -12.87 -16.96 16.38
N TYR A 18 -13.59 -17.83 15.68
CA TYR A 18 -12.98 -18.98 15.00
C TYR A 18 -12.12 -18.55 13.83
N PHE A 19 -12.53 -17.51 13.09
CA PHE A 19 -11.75 -16.97 11.99
C PHE A 19 -10.45 -16.30 12.48
N PHE A 20 -10.50 -15.59 13.61
CA PHE A 20 -9.31 -15.05 14.27
C PHE A 20 -8.34 -16.17 14.69
N ILE A 21 -8.86 -17.22 15.38
CA ILE A 21 -8.03 -18.37 15.78
C ILE A 21 -7.40 -19.02 14.54
N ALA A 22 -8.17 -19.24 13.47
CA ALA A 22 -7.67 -19.81 12.23
C ALA A 22 -6.58 -18.92 11.58
N SER A 23 -6.76 -17.60 11.57
CA SER A 23 -5.79 -16.65 11.03
C SER A 23 -4.47 -16.66 11.81
N VAL A 24 -4.54 -16.63 13.15
CA VAL A 24 -3.34 -16.72 14.02
C VAL A 24 -2.66 -18.05 13.88
N SER A 25 -3.43 -19.15 13.87
CA SER A 25 -2.87 -20.51 13.69
C SER A 25 -2.23 -20.68 12.32
N GLY A 26 -2.87 -20.17 11.26
CA GLY A 26 -2.33 -20.19 9.90
C GLY A 26 -1.02 -19.42 9.81
N LEU A 27 -0.95 -18.22 10.41
CA LEU A 27 0.27 -17.44 10.48
C LEU A 27 1.38 -18.19 11.25
N ALA A 28 1.06 -18.79 12.40
CA ALA A 28 2.03 -19.56 13.18
C ALA A 28 2.57 -20.76 12.39
N VAL A 29 1.70 -21.51 11.73
CA VAL A 29 2.11 -22.64 10.86
C VAL A 29 3.00 -22.14 9.73
N TRP A 30 2.64 -21.03 9.08
CA TRP A 30 3.42 -20.47 7.99
C TRP A 30 4.82 -20.03 8.45
N VAL A 31 4.94 -19.38 9.62
CA VAL A 31 6.24 -19.03 10.21
C VAL A 31 7.06 -20.27 10.54
N ILE A 32 6.45 -21.28 11.16
CA ILE A 32 7.14 -22.54 11.49
C ILE A 32 7.65 -23.23 10.23
N VAL A 33 6.81 -23.35 9.20
CA VAL A 33 7.19 -23.97 7.92
C VAL A 33 8.33 -23.17 7.27
N GLY A 34 8.26 -21.83 7.30
CA GLY A 34 9.33 -20.97 6.77
C GLY A 34 10.66 -21.19 7.47
N VAL A 35 10.64 -21.25 8.81
CA VAL A 35 11.85 -21.50 9.61
C VAL A 35 12.41 -22.90 9.33
N VAL A 36 11.55 -23.92 9.33
CA VAL A 36 11.98 -25.32 9.08
C VAL A 36 12.57 -25.48 7.68
N LEU A 37 11.91 -24.94 6.65
CA LEU A 37 12.42 -25.01 5.28
C LEU A 37 13.73 -24.25 5.11
N GLY A 38 13.86 -23.08 5.73
CA GLY A 38 15.11 -22.33 5.73
C GLY A 38 16.28 -23.07 6.38
N CYS A 39 16.00 -23.91 7.40
CA CYS A 39 17.01 -24.72 8.06
C CYS A 39 17.36 -26.03 7.30
N VAL A 40 16.37 -26.69 6.67
CA VAL A 40 16.52 -28.04 6.10
C VAL A 40 16.85 -27.98 4.59
N ALA A 41 16.40 -26.97 3.90
CA ALA A 41 16.50 -26.85 2.46
C ALA A 41 16.80 -25.41 2.03
N PRO A 42 18.01 -24.89 2.30
CA PRO A 42 18.38 -23.51 2.00
C PRO A 42 18.32 -23.16 0.50
N ASN A 43 18.21 -24.17 -0.37
CA ASN A 43 18.10 -24.00 -1.82
C ASN A 43 16.67 -24.21 -2.36
N VAL A 44 15.68 -24.45 -1.49
CA VAL A 44 14.29 -24.53 -1.93
C VAL A 44 13.82 -23.15 -2.30
N ASP A 45 13.36 -23.11 -3.53
CA ASP A 45 12.91 -22.01 -4.36
C ASP A 45 12.40 -20.81 -3.54
N GLU A 46 13.05 -19.69 -3.76
CA GLU A 46 12.77 -18.38 -3.16
C GLU A 46 11.28 -18.01 -3.19
N HIS A 47 10.50 -18.58 -4.10
CA HIS A 47 9.08 -18.25 -4.30
C HIS A 47 8.15 -18.73 -3.17
N ILE A 48 8.45 -19.85 -2.50
CA ILE A 48 7.62 -20.33 -1.38
C ILE A 48 7.97 -19.58 -0.08
N LEU A 49 9.22 -19.18 0.04
CA LEU A 49 9.78 -18.48 1.19
C LEU A 49 10.09 -17.01 0.91
N TYR A 50 9.52 -16.43 -0.15
CA TYR A 50 9.83 -15.07 -0.61
C TYR A 50 9.83 -14.02 0.52
N VAL A 51 9.09 -14.27 1.57
CA VAL A 51 9.04 -13.46 2.80
C VAL A 51 10.24 -13.73 3.72
N PHE A 52 10.88 -14.90 3.59
CA PHE A 52 12.00 -15.34 4.46
C PHE A 52 13.31 -15.51 3.69
N SER A 53 13.27 -15.58 2.35
CA SER A 53 14.44 -15.81 1.52
C SER A 53 15.01 -14.50 1.00
N GLY A 54 16.14 -14.12 1.50
CA GLY A 54 17.16 -13.30 0.82
C GLY A 54 16.80 -11.89 0.32
N ASN A 55 15.54 -11.54 0.17
CA ASN A 55 15.17 -10.17 -0.16
C ASN A 55 15.33 -9.31 1.08
N ILE A 56 16.21 -8.35 0.97
CA ILE A 56 16.49 -7.43 2.05
C ILE A 56 15.18 -6.71 2.41
N PRO A 57 14.75 -6.78 3.69
CA PRO A 57 13.56 -6.10 4.15
C PRO A 57 13.62 -4.62 3.78
N PHE A 58 12.46 -4.01 3.47
CA PHE A 58 12.32 -2.58 3.20
C PHE A 58 12.93 -2.08 1.89
N SER A 59 13.26 -2.97 0.93
CA SER A 59 13.87 -2.55 -0.35
C SER A 59 12.98 -1.55 -1.09
N ASP A 60 11.67 -1.85 -1.23
CA ASP A 60 10.73 -0.98 -1.94
C ASP A 60 10.57 0.38 -1.24
N PHE A 61 10.67 0.41 0.11
CA PHE A 61 10.63 1.65 0.88
C PHE A 61 11.88 2.50 0.65
N ALA A 62 13.06 1.89 0.75
CA ALA A 62 14.34 2.56 0.51
C ALA A 62 14.40 3.16 -0.90
N GLU A 63 14.02 2.39 -1.91
CA GLU A 63 13.96 2.87 -3.29
C GLU A 63 12.98 4.05 -3.45
N THR A 64 11.76 3.93 -2.93
CA THR A 64 10.76 4.99 -3.02
C THR A 64 11.20 6.28 -2.30
N LEU A 65 11.86 6.15 -1.14
CA LEU A 65 12.43 7.31 -0.44
C LEU A 65 13.59 7.93 -1.24
N SER A 66 14.45 7.10 -1.87
CA SER A 66 15.54 7.58 -2.72
C SER A 66 15.02 8.37 -3.93
N TYR A 67 13.95 7.88 -4.56
CA TYR A 67 13.27 8.65 -5.62
C TYR A 67 12.69 9.97 -5.12
N ALA A 68 12.17 10.00 -3.89
CA ALA A 68 11.56 11.20 -3.31
C ALA A 68 12.57 12.33 -3.04
N ILE A 69 13.85 12.03 -2.80
CA ILE A 69 14.91 13.02 -2.61
C ILE A 69 15.72 13.31 -3.87
N CYS A 70 15.58 12.49 -4.92
CA CYS A 70 16.30 12.66 -6.17
C CYS A 70 15.73 13.86 -6.94
N PRO A 71 16.56 14.80 -7.42
CA PRO A 71 16.10 15.94 -8.21
C PRO A 71 15.36 15.52 -9.48
N ASN A 72 15.86 14.47 -10.15
CA ASN A 72 15.20 13.85 -11.31
C ASN A 72 15.31 12.32 -11.27
N PRO A 73 14.29 11.62 -10.77
CA PRO A 73 14.33 10.16 -10.65
C PRO A 73 14.02 9.41 -11.96
N TYR A 74 13.78 10.12 -13.09
CA TYR A 74 13.32 9.50 -14.33
C TYR A 74 14.44 9.28 -15.36
N THR A 75 15.49 10.10 -15.34
CA THR A 75 16.51 10.11 -16.39
C THR A 75 17.63 9.10 -16.17
N GLY A 76 17.76 8.54 -14.98
CA GLY A 76 18.92 7.70 -14.62
C GLY A 76 20.21 8.47 -14.39
N GLU A 77 20.21 9.79 -14.51
CA GLU A 77 21.40 10.67 -14.38
C GLU A 77 22.04 10.55 -12.99
N TYR A 78 21.21 10.31 -11.97
CA TYR A 78 21.64 10.12 -10.58
C TYR A 78 21.82 8.65 -10.18
N GLY A 79 22.00 7.75 -11.17
CA GLY A 79 22.18 6.31 -10.94
C GLY A 79 20.89 5.55 -10.60
N ILE A 80 19.76 6.24 -10.56
CA ILE A 80 18.43 5.66 -10.31
C ILE A 80 17.45 6.07 -11.40
N SER A 81 16.57 5.15 -11.79
CA SER A 81 15.48 5.46 -12.71
C SER A 81 14.20 4.77 -12.25
N THR A 82 13.08 5.44 -12.41
CA THR A 82 11.78 4.94 -11.98
C THR A 82 10.71 5.17 -13.03
N PHE A 83 9.64 4.40 -12.93
CA PHE A 83 8.37 4.58 -13.63
C PHE A 83 7.21 4.91 -12.68
N TYR A 84 7.50 5.15 -11.39
CA TYR A 84 6.45 5.54 -10.44
C TYR A 84 5.98 6.96 -10.72
N PRO A 85 4.65 7.21 -10.64
CA PRO A 85 4.11 8.56 -10.77
C PRO A 85 4.63 9.49 -9.67
N PRO A 86 4.85 10.77 -9.99
CA PRO A 86 5.51 11.71 -9.09
C PRO A 86 4.74 12.00 -7.80
N ILE A 87 3.43 11.74 -7.75
CA ILE A 87 2.63 11.84 -6.53
C ILE A 87 3.14 10.88 -5.43
N SER A 88 3.69 9.72 -5.81
CA SER A 88 4.29 8.79 -4.86
C SER A 88 5.43 9.47 -4.10
N PHE A 89 6.28 10.23 -4.78
CA PHE A 89 7.42 10.91 -4.16
C PHE A 89 6.96 11.98 -3.18
N LEU A 90 5.92 12.76 -3.51
CA LEU A 90 5.39 13.76 -2.59
C LEU A 90 4.83 13.16 -1.30
N ILE A 91 4.18 12.00 -1.38
CA ILE A 91 3.65 11.29 -0.20
C ILE A 91 4.79 10.74 0.66
N PHE A 92 5.86 10.24 0.04
CA PHE A 92 6.99 9.65 0.77
C PHE A 92 8.04 10.67 1.21
N TYR A 93 8.05 11.87 0.63
CA TYR A 93 9.03 12.92 0.93
C TYR A 93 9.15 13.27 2.43
N PRO A 94 8.07 13.42 3.22
CA PRO A 94 8.18 13.68 4.65
C PRO A 94 8.93 12.58 5.41
N PHE A 95 8.78 11.33 4.97
CA PHE A 95 9.47 10.18 5.56
C PHE A 95 10.94 10.14 5.15
N ALA A 96 11.25 10.53 3.92
CA ALA A 96 12.64 10.66 3.44
C ALA A 96 13.42 11.72 4.23
N LEU A 97 12.79 12.84 4.60
CA LEU A 97 13.42 13.88 5.42
C LEU A 97 13.86 13.40 6.80
N ILE A 98 13.18 12.40 7.38
CA ILE A 98 13.56 11.84 8.70
C ILE A 98 14.91 11.12 8.64
N CYS A 99 15.22 10.49 7.51
CA CYS A 99 16.43 9.70 7.31
C CYS A 99 17.29 10.22 6.14
N LEU A 100 17.28 11.54 5.92
CA LEU A 100 17.92 12.17 4.75
C LEU A 100 19.40 11.83 4.58
N GLU A 101 20.18 11.92 5.67
CA GLU A 101 21.62 11.64 5.64
C GLU A 101 21.94 10.18 5.28
N PRO A 102 21.43 9.15 5.99
CA PRO A 102 21.68 7.77 5.62
C PRO A 102 21.11 7.43 4.24
N LEU A 103 20.01 8.05 3.81
CA LEU A 103 19.43 7.85 2.50
C LEU A 103 20.31 8.41 1.37
N ASN A 104 20.91 9.58 1.55
CA ASN A 104 21.90 10.15 0.62
C ASN A 104 23.13 9.25 0.50
N ASN A 105 23.61 8.69 1.61
CA ASN A 105 24.72 7.75 1.58
C ASN A 105 24.38 6.45 0.84
N TYR A 106 23.15 5.96 0.95
CA TYR A 106 22.65 4.84 0.21
C TYR A 106 22.52 5.16 -1.29
N SER A 107 21.92 6.29 -1.65
CA SER A 107 21.72 6.71 -3.04
C SER A 107 23.04 6.96 -3.77
N SER A 108 24.08 7.40 -3.05
CA SER A 108 25.45 7.55 -3.59
C SER A 108 26.26 6.25 -3.65
N GLY A 109 25.72 5.14 -3.14
CA GLY A 109 26.43 3.87 -3.07
C GLY A 109 27.47 3.77 -1.95
N ALA A 110 27.52 4.75 -1.03
CA ALA A 110 28.46 4.75 0.10
C ALA A 110 28.10 3.69 1.16
N ILE A 111 26.83 3.31 1.26
CA ILE A 111 26.35 2.24 2.14
C ILE A 111 25.44 1.29 1.36
N THR A 112 25.37 0.03 1.81
CA THR A 112 24.46 -0.98 1.26
C THR A 112 23.05 -0.82 1.82
N LEU A 113 22.05 -1.47 1.17
CA LEU A 113 20.68 -1.53 1.67
C LEU A 113 20.60 -2.20 3.05
N GLU A 114 21.44 -3.19 3.33
CA GLU A 114 21.52 -3.87 4.62
C GLU A 114 21.97 -2.88 5.72
N GLN A 115 22.98 -2.05 5.43
CA GLN A 115 23.42 -1.01 6.35
C GLN A 115 22.36 0.07 6.57
N LEU A 116 21.67 0.49 5.50
CA LEU A 116 20.56 1.43 5.59
C LEU A 116 19.41 0.86 6.41
N SER A 117 19.01 -0.40 6.18
CA SER A 117 17.91 -1.05 6.91
C SER A 117 18.20 -1.25 8.41
N SER A 118 19.47 -1.19 8.80
CA SER A 118 19.90 -1.22 10.20
C SER A 118 20.00 0.18 10.83
N ASN A 119 19.83 1.25 10.05
CA ASN A 119 19.95 2.63 10.55
C ASN A 119 18.70 3.03 11.36
N PRO A 120 18.85 3.53 12.60
CA PRO A 120 17.72 3.88 13.48
C PRO A 120 16.77 4.93 12.88
N LEU A 121 17.27 5.92 12.14
CA LEU A 121 16.43 6.96 11.51
C LEU A 121 15.61 6.38 10.35
N PHE A 122 16.19 5.48 9.58
CA PHE A 122 15.47 4.78 8.52
C PHE A 122 14.36 3.88 9.10
N ILE A 123 14.69 3.10 10.16
CA ILE A 123 13.69 2.29 10.87
C ILE A 123 12.58 3.16 11.46
N LEU A 124 12.92 4.30 12.07
CA LEU A 124 11.93 5.25 12.61
C LEU A 124 11.00 5.77 11.50
N SER A 125 11.57 6.18 10.37
CA SER A 125 10.82 6.63 9.19
C SER A 125 9.82 5.57 8.72
N PHE A 126 10.27 4.33 8.57
CA PHE A 126 9.43 3.20 8.20
C PHE A 126 8.33 2.93 9.22
N VAL A 127 8.67 2.87 10.50
CA VAL A 127 7.69 2.63 11.59
C VAL A 127 6.61 3.71 11.59
N LEU A 128 6.96 4.97 11.44
CA LEU A 128 6.00 6.07 11.35
C LEU A 128 5.09 5.94 10.12
N TYR A 129 5.66 5.65 8.95
CA TYR A 129 4.90 5.39 7.73
C TYR A 129 3.88 4.26 7.94
N TYR A 130 4.32 3.13 8.47
CA TYR A 130 3.48 1.97 8.68
C TYR A 130 2.38 2.23 9.72
N LEU A 131 2.74 2.81 10.86
CA LEU A 131 1.79 3.09 11.95
C LEU A 131 0.71 4.11 11.53
N ILE A 132 1.03 5.12 10.74
CA ILE A 132 0.06 6.09 10.24
C ILE A 132 -0.98 5.37 9.35
N ASN A 133 -0.51 4.59 8.37
CA ASN A 133 -1.40 3.84 7.49
C ASN A 133 -2.24 2.82 8.27
N LEU A 134 -1.62 2.04 9.15
CA LEU A 134 -2.30 1.05 9.98
C LEU A 134 -3.37 1.70 10.88
N ALA A 135 -3.04 2.80 11.55
CA ALA A 135 -3.99 3.50 12.41
C ALA A 135 -5.22 3.98 11.64
N ILE A 136 -5.04 4.50 10.43
CA ILE A 136 -6.15 4.91 9.56
C ILE A 136 -7.00 3.71 9.16
N ILE A 137 -6.38 2.62 8.72
CA ILE A 137 -7.07 1.38 8.32
C ILE A 137 -7.89 0.83 9.48
N LEU A 138 -7.28 0.70 10.68
CA LEU A 138 -7.96 0.19 11.87
C LEU A 138 -9.10 1.11 12.33
N TYR A 139 -8.89 2.43 12.29
CA TYR A 139 -9.94 3.40 12.60
C TYR A 139 -11.14 3.26 11.67
N ILE A 140 -10.91 3.16 10.37
CA ILE A 140 -11.96 3.01 9.38
C ILE A 140 -12.69 1.67 9.58
N ALA A 141 -11.95 0.57 9.76
CA ALA A 141 -12.52 -0.75 10.02
C ALA A 141 -13.41 -0.75 11.27
N ALA A 142 -12.96 -0.12 12.35
CA ALA A 142 -13.74 0.04 13.56
C ALA A 142 -15.05 0.83 13.34
N LYS A 143 -14.98 1.91 12.54
CA LYS A 143 -16.17 2.75 12.24
C LYS A 143 -17.16 2.03 11.32
N PHE A 144 -16.70 1.36 10.26
CA PHE A 144 -17.58 0.65 9.34
C PHE A 144 -18.23 -0.58 9.95
N SER A 145 -17.47 -1.36 10.70
CA SER A 145 -17.98 -2.60 11.28
C SER A 145 -19.06 -2.39 12.34
N LYS A 146 -19.09 -1.21 12.98
CA LYS A 146 -19.95 -0.90 14.14
C LYS A 146 -19.81 -1.90 15.29
N LEU A 147 -18.78 -2.75 15.22
CA LEU A 147 -18.48 -3.74 16.25
C LEU A 147 -17.88 -3.07 17.49
N LYS A 148 -18.08 -3.68 18.65
CA LYS A 148 -17.55 -3.22 19.93
C LYS A 148 -17.00 -4.41 20.74
N GLY A 149 -16.17 -4.10 21.73
CA GLY A 149 -15.62 -5.10 22.66
C GLY A 149 -14.87 -6.21 21.94
N GLN A 150 -15.10 -7.45 22.33
CA GLN A 150 -14.37 -8.63 21.80
C GLN A 150 -14.50 -8.80 20.28
N ASN A 151 -15.66 -8.47 19.69
CA ASN A 151 -15.87 -8.62 18.25
C ASN A 151 -15.00 -7.65 17.45
N LEU A 152 -14.83 -6.42 17.94
CA LEU A 152 -13.91 -5.46 17.35
C LEU A 152 -12.45 -5.97 17.48
N PHE A 153 -12.07 -6.46 18.65
CA PHE A 153 -10.74 -7.04 18.88
C PHE A 153 -10.44 -8.17 17.90
N PHE A 154 -11.36 -9.11 17.71
CA PHE A 154 -11.18 -10.21 16.75
C PHE A 154 -11.05 -9.70 15.31
N LEU A 155 -11.88 -8.72 14.90
CA LEU A 155 -11.78 -8.14 13.56
C LEU A 155 -10.41 -7.49 13.33
N LEU A 156 -9.96 -6.65 14.28
CA LEU A 156 -8.69 -5.96 14.17
C LEU A 156 -7.50 -6.94 14.17
N GLY A 157 -7.58 -8.00 15.00
CA GLY A 157 -6.59 -9.06 15.01
C GLY A 157 -6.56 -9.86 13.71
N ILE A 158 -7.70 -10.14 13.08
CA ILE A 158 -7.78 -10.76 11.76
C ILE A 158 -7.09 -9.88 10.72
N LEU A 159 -7.38 -8.57 10.71
CA LEU A 159 -6.75 -7.62 9.80
C LEU A 159 -5.23 -7.56 10.00
N PHE A 160 -4.77 -7.58 11.26
CA PHE A 160 -3.34 -7.59 11.58
C PHE A 160 -2.64 -8.86 11.12
N CYS A 161 -3.30 -10.03 11.23
CA CYS A 161 -2.76 -11.31 10.77
C CYS A 161 -3.01 -11.57 9.27
N PHE A 162 -3.58 -10.60 8.55
CA PHE A 162 -3.89 -10.76 7.13
C PHE A 162 -2.61 -10.78 6.29
N GLY A 163 -2.38 -11.90 5.60
CA GLY A 163 -1.14 -12.13 4.86
C GLY A 163 -0.68 -10.98 3.96
N PRO A 164 -1.57 -10.37 3.13
CA PRO A 164 -1.20 -9.20 2.32
C PRO A 164 -0.69 -8.00 3.13
N LEU A 165 -1.26 -7.71 4.31
CA LEU A 165 -0.76 -6.62 5.16
C LEU A 165 0.60 -6.93 5.77
N LEU A 166 0.85 -8.21 6.14
CA LEU A 166 2.15 -8.65 6.62
C LEU A 166 3.21 -8.61 5.50
N PHE A 167 2.84 -8.99 4.29
CA PHE A 167 3.71 -8.89 3.13
C PHE A 167 4.09 -7.44 2.82
N GLU A 168 3.12 -6.53 2.84
CA GLU A 168 3.37 -5.09 2.69
C GLU A 168 4.21 -4.51 3.83
N PHE A 169 4.10 -5.08 5.05
CA PHE A 169 4.98 -4.71 6.16
C PHE A 169 6.45 -5.07 5.87
N ILE A 170 6.71 -6.24 5.28
CA ILE A 170 8.06 -6.70 5.00
C ILE A 170 8.69 -5.92 3.84
N ARG A 171 7.94 -5.74 2.75
CA ARG A 171 8.41 -5.00 1.57
C ARG A 171 8.32 -3.49 1.72
N ALA A 172 7.39 -3.01 2.53
CA ALA A 172 7.09 -1.58 2.70
C ALA A 172 6.77 -0.86 1.37
N ASN A 173 6.00 -1.53 0.52
CA ASN A 173 5.58 -1.01 -0.78
C ASN A 173 4.52 0.10 -0.60
N ASN A 174 4.37 0.93 -1.62
CA ASN A 174 3.36 1.99 -1.68
C ASN A 174 1.91 1.48 -1.71
N THR A 175 1.68 0.18 -1.92
CA THR A 175 0.36 -0.49 -1.91
C THR A 175 -0.39 -0.28 -0.60
N LEU A 176 0.32 -0.20 0.51
CA LEU A 176 -0.29 0.10 1.81
C LEU A 176 -0.97 1.48 1.81
N THR A 177 -0.32 2.50 1.26
CA THR A 177 -0.90 3.84 1.09
C THR A 177 -2.09 3.83 0.14
N VAL A 178 -2.00 3.09 -0.96
CA VAL A 178 -3.11 2.91 -1.92
C VAL A 178 -4.33 2.29 -1.23
N CYS A 179 -4.12 1.27 -0.41
CA CYS A 179 -5.18 0.65 0.38
C CYS A 179 -5.80 1.65 1.36
N THR A 180 -4.97 2.42 2.08
CA THR A 180 -5.39 3.45 3.02
C THR A 180 -6.24 4.52 2.34
N LEU A 181 -5.79 5.07 1.21
CA LEU A 181 -6.51 6.07 0.42
C LEU A 181 -7.83 5.53 -0.12
N SER A 182 -7.84 4.27 -0.56
CA SER A 182 -9.04 3.58 -1.04
C SER A 182 -10.10 3.41 0.06
N LEU A 183 -9.68 3.03 1.25
CA LEU A 183 -10.57 2.93 2.41
C LEU A 183 -11.06 4.31 2.87
N LEU A 184 -10.19 5.32 2.86
CA LEU A 184 -10.58 6.71 3.15
C LEU A 184 -11.62 7.21 2.14
N PHE A 185 -11.47 6.89 0.85
CA PHE A 185 -12.47 7.20 -0.16
C PHE A 185 -13.84 6.66 0.25
N PHE A 186 -13.96 5.36 0.55
CA PHE A 186 -15.24 4.79 0.97
C PHE A 186 -15.79 5.42 2.25
N TYR A 187 -14.94 5.67 3.23
CA TYR A 187 -15.33 6.25 4.50
C TYR A 187 -15.87 7.68 4.33
N LEU A 188 -15.12 8.54 3.64
CA LEU A 188 -15.43 9.94 3.46
C LEU A 188 -16.58 10.17 2.46
N ASN A 189 -16.68 9.32 1.44
CA ASN A 189 -17.75 9.42 0.43
C ASN A 189 -19.14 9.13 1.01
N ASN A 190 -19.21 8.41 2.14
CA ASN A 190 -20.47 8.17 2.86
C ASN A 190 -20.84 9.27 3.86
N SER A 191 -20.04 10.33 3.95
CA SER A 191 -20.31 11.44 4.86
C SER A 191 -21.38 12.40 4.33
N GLU A 192 -22.17 12.96 5.23
CA GLU A 192 -23.12 14.06 4.92
C GLU A 192 -22.39 15.38 4.67
N LYS A 193 -21.18 15.57 5.19
CA LYS A 193 -20.40 16.79 5.06
C LYS A 193 -19.79 16.91 3.66
N ARG A 194 -20.13 18.01 2.95
CA ARG A 194 -19.66 18.25 1.56
C ARG A 194 -18.13 18.19 1.43
N TRP A 195 -17.39 18.85 2.35
CA TRP A 195 -15.93 18.85 2.27
C TRP A 195 -15.30 17.44 2.41
N GLN A 196 -15.93 16.56 3.20
CA GLN A 196 -15.46 15.17 3.32
C GLN A 196 -15.70 14.38 2.03
N ARG A 197 -16.83 14.62 1.36
CA ARG A 197 -17.10 14.02 0.05
C ARG A 197 -16.12 14.53 -1.01
N GLU A 198 -15.79 15.83 -1.02
CA GLU A 198 -14.76 16.35 -1.92
C GLU A 198 -13.40 15.71 -1.65
N LEU A 199 -13.00 15.60 -0.38
CA LEU A 199 -11.76 14.92 0.02
C LEU A 199 -11.75 13.44 -0.39
N SER A 200 -12.92 12.77 -0.42
CA SER A 200 -12.99 11.39 -0.90
C SER A 200 -12.56 11.25 -2.35
N TYR A 201 -12.97 12.16 -3.22
CA TYR A 201 -12.56 12.13 -4.62
C TYR A 201 -11.04 12.35 -4.79
N VAL A 202 -10.45 13.21 -3.95
CA VAL A 202 -8.99 13.41 -3.91
C VAL A 202 -8.28 12.14 -3.44
N CYS A 203 -8.82 11.44 -2.41
CA CYS A 203 -8.25 10.17 -1.95
C CYS A 203 -8.30 9.10 -3.05
N LEU A 204 -9.45 8.98 -3.76
CA LEU A 204 -9.56 8.03 -4.87
C LEU A 204 -8.61 8.38 -6.01
N ALA A 205 -8.52 9.66 -6.37
CA ALA A 205 -7.59 10.15 -7.39
C ALA A 205 -6.13 9.83 -7.03
N GLY A 206 -5.72 10.10 -5.77
CA GLY A 206 -4.39 9.75 -5.27
C GLY A 206 -4.10 8.26 -5.34
N ALA A 207 -5.07 7.42 -4.95
CA ALA A 207 -4.94 5.97 -5.06
C ALA A 207 -4.77 5.52 -6.53
N ILE A 208 -5.56 6.07 -7.47
CA ILE A 208 -5.48 5.78 -8.91
C ILE A 208 -4.12 6.20 -9.48
N CYS A 209 -3.62 7.38 -9.09
CA CYS A 209 -2.31 7.86 -9.53
C CYS A 209 -1.17 6.95 -9.06
N MET A 210 -1.26 6.38 -7.88
CA MET A 210 -0.21 5.48 -7.36
C MET A 210 -0.27 4.08 -7.97
N LYS A 211 -1.47 3.55 -8.18
CA LYS A 211 -1.74 2.23 -8.77
C LYS A 211 -3.05 2.31 -9.55
N ILE A 212 -3.12 1.67 -10.70
CA ILE A 212 -4.29 1.79 -11.60
C ILE A 212 -5.55 1.06 -11.09
N TYR A 213 -5.39 -0.03 -10.32
CA TYR A 213 -6.53 -0.87 -9.93
C TYR A 213 -7.61 -0.17 -9.06
N PRO A 214 -7.32 0.89 -8.25
CA PRO A 214 -8.37 1.65 -7.58
C PRO A 214 -9.35 2.36 -8.54
N ALA A 215 -9.01 2.50 -9.82
CA ALA A 215 -9.93 3.03 -10.82
C ALA A 215 -11.24 2.20 -10.92
N LEU A 216 -11.20 0.91 -10.58
CA LEU A 216 -12.40 0.08 -10.48
C LEU A 216 -13.43 0.63 -9.48
N MET A 217 -12.99 1.43 -8.50
CA MET A 217 -13.91 2.06 -7.52
C MET A 217 -14.78 3.16 -8.15
N ILE A 218 -14.48 3.62 -9.36
CA ILE A 218 -15.36 4.50 -10.13
C ILE A 218 -16.73 3.84 -10.37
N PHE A 219 -16.78 2.52 -10.53
CA PHE A 219 -18.05 1.78 -10.63
C PHE A 219 -18.91 1.92 -9.37
N TYR A 220 -18.29 2.05 -8.19
CA TYR A 220 -19.04 2.32 -6.96
C TYR A 220 -19.71 3.71 -7.01
N LEU A 221 -19.03 4.76 -7.52
CA LEU A 221 -19.63 6.08 -7.71
C LEU A 221 -20.81 6.00 -8.70
N ILE A 222 -20.65 5.28 -9.81
CA ILE A 222 -21.69 5.07 -10.80
C ILE A 222 -22.91 4.33 -10.22
N TYR A 223 -22.68 3.38 -9.32
CA TYR A 223 -23.77 2.65 -8.66
C TYR A 223 -24.48 3.48 -7.59
N LYS A 224 -23.74 4.20 -6.76
CA LYS A 224 -24.27 4.90 -5.58
C LYS A 224 -25.01 6.17 -5.92
N GLU A 225 -24.51 6.97 -6.85
CA GLU A 225 -24.99 8.34 -7.10
C GLU A 225 -26.25 8.37 -8.03
N LYS A 226 -27.01 9.46 -7.95
CA LYS A 226 -28.13 9.72 -8.88
C LYS A 226 -27.61 10.13 -10.26
N ARG A 227 -28.46 10.00 -11.30
CA ARG A 227 -28.05 10.10 -12.71
C ARG A 227 -27.12 11.27 -13.07
N PHE A 228 -27.42 12.48 -12.64
CA PHE A 228 -26.58 13.67 -12.93
C PHE A 228 -25.36 13.76 -12.00
N GLU A 229 -25.52 13.38 -10.73
CA GLU A 229 -24.42 13.40 -9.75
C GLU A 229 -23.34 12.38 -10.08
N LYS A 230 -23.70 11.24 -10.71
CA LYS A 230 -22.76 10.22 -11.21
C LYS A 230 -21.70 10.82 -12.12
N LEU A 231 -22.15 11.47 -13.19
CA LEU A 231 -21.25 12.06 -14.18
C LEU A 231 -20.33 13.09 -13.51
N PHE A 232 -20.90 13.94 -12.65
CA PHE A 232 -20.14 14.97 -11.99
C PHE A 232 -19.10 14.41 -11.00
N SER A 233 -19.44 13.36 -10.24
CA SER A 233 -18.51 12.68 -9.33
C SER A 233 -17.37 11.98 -10.08
N VAL A 234 -17.69 11.34 -11.21
CA VAL A 234 -16.67 10.72 -12.08
C VAL A 234 -15.75 11.79 -12.69
N LEU A 235 -16.32 12.87 -13.25
CA LEU A 235 -15.53 13.97 -13.83
C LEU A 235 -14.64 14.66 -12.80
N LYS A 236 -15.13 14.85 -11.56
CA LYS A 236 -14.30 15.36 -10.46
C LYS A 236 -13.13 14.44 -10.15
N THR A 237 -13.40 13.13 -10.00
CA THR A 237 -12.35 12.15 -9.74
C THR A 237 -11.31 12.18 -10.86
N LEU A 238 -11.73 12.17 -12.12
CA LEU A 238 -10.82 12.29 -13.26
C LEU A 238 -10.04 13.60 -13.26
N GLY A 239 -10.71 14.73 -12.98
CA GLY A 239 -10.05 16.04 -12.85
C GLY A 239 -8.98 16.05 -11.77
N TYR A 240 -9.29 15.55 -10.56
CA TYR A 240 -8.29 15.40 -9.50
C TYR A 240 -7.18 14.43 -9.88
N THR A 241 -7.49 13.33 -10.58
CA THR A 241 -6.46 12.40 -11.08
C THR A 241 -5.50 13.08 -12.03
N LEU A 242 -5.99 13.85 -13.00
CA LEU A 242 -5.14 14.61 -13.92
C LEU A 242 -4.28 15.64 -13.17
N VAL A 243 -4.87 16.37 -12.23
CA VAL A 243 -4.15 17.34 -11.40
C VAL A 243 -3.01 16.67 -10.62
N LEU A 244 -3.30 15.56 -9.92
CA LEU A 244 -2.33 14.85 -9.11
C LEU A 244 -1.28 14.09 -9.95
N LEU A 245 -1.62 13.73 -11.19
CA LEU A 245 -0.69 13.08 -12.10
C LEU A 245 0.30 14.08 -12.69
N PHE A 246 -0.15 15.27 -13.08
CA PHE A 246 0.68 16.20 -13.86
C PHE A 246 1.31 17.32 -13.03
N ILE A 247 0.61 17.89 -12.05
CA ILE A 247 1.14 19.00 -11.26
C ILE A 247 2.46 18.68 -10.55
N PRO A 248 2.65 17.48 -9.97
CA PRO A 248 3.91 17.18 -9.29
C PRO A 248 5.14 17.22 -10.18
N PHE A 249 5.02 17.03 -11.51
CA PHE A 249 6.15 17.20 -12.43
C PHE A 249 6.73 18.62 -12.42
N LEU A 250 5.95 19.64 -12.05
CA LEU A 250 6.45 21.01 -11.94
C LEU A 250 7.50 21.18 -10.83
N PHE A 251 7.56 20.26 -9.87
CA PHE A 251 8.49 20.28 -8.74
C PHE A 251 9.70 19.37 -8.94
N ILE A 252 9.77 18.65 -10.06
CA ILE A 252 10.85 17.72 -10.41
C ILE A 252 11.69 18.38 -11.49
N GLU A 253 13.01 18.25 -11.38
CA GLU A 253 13.93 18.74 -12.40
C GLU A 253 13.61 18.10 -13.76
N GLY A 254 13.60 18.90 -14.84
CA GLY A 254 13.15 18.45 -16.16
C GLY A 254 11.64 18.60 -16.40
N GLY A 255 10.83 18.81 -15.38
CA GLY A 255 9.41 19.12 -15.53
C GLY A 255 8.64 18.08 -16.36
N PHE A 256 7.78 18.56 -17.25
CA PHE A 256 6.93 17.70 -18.10
C PHE A 256 7.70 16.86 -19.14
N SER A 257 8.97 17.15 -19.44
CA SER A 257 9.76 16.27 -20.31
C SER A 257 9.95 14.87 -19.71
N ASN A 258 9.89 14.75 -18.39
CA ASN A 258 9.98 13.48 -17.69
C ASN A 258 8.82 12.51 -17.98
N ILE A 259 7.69 12.97 -18.50
CA ILE A 259 6.58 12.09 -18.90
C ILE A 259 7.05 11.09 -19.97
N ILE A 260 7.91 11.54 -20.89
CA ILE A 260 8.46 10.66 -21.92
C ILE A 260 9.44 9.66 -21.30
N HIS A 261 10.25 10.10 -20.33
CA HIS A 261 11.17 9.22 -19.61
C HIS A 261 10.42 8.20 -18.76
N GLU A 262 9.40 8.61 -18.02
CA GLU A 262 8.51 7.71 -17.26
C GLU A 262 7.92 6.63 -18.16
N TRP A 263 7.36 7.03 -19.31
CA TRP A 263 6.80 6.10 -20.29
C TRP A 263 7.83 5.12 -20.85
N ASN A 264 9.02 5.60 -21.18
CA ASN A 264 10.10 4.75 -21.67
C ASN A 264 10.58 3.77 -20.61
N ASN A 265 10.72 4.20 -19.36
CA ASN A 265 11.09 3.34 -18.25
C ASN A 265 10.04 2.24 -18.02
N PHE A 266 8.75 2.60 -18.07
CA PHE A 266 7.65 1.65 -17.95
C PHE A 266 7.66 0.62 -19.08
N THR A 267 7.81 1.05 -20.34
CA THR A 267 7.84 0.14 -21.49
C THR A 267 9.11 -0.71 -21.54
N GLY A 268 10.26 -0.14 -21.15
CA GLY A 268 11.52 -0.87 -21.02
C GLY A 268 11.44 -1.96 -19.97
N PHE A 269 10.83 -1.69 -18.82
CA PHE A 269 10.60 -2.66 -17.76
C PHE A 269 9.69 -3.81 -18.21
N SER A 270 8.58 -3.51 -18.90
CA SER A 270 7.68 -4.52 -19.44
C SER A 270 8.32 -5.39 -20.54
N GLY A 271 9.27 -4.83 -21.29
CA GLY A 271 10.01 -5.54 -22.35
C GLY A 271 11.12 -6.47 -21.85
N SER A 272 11.60 -6.29 -20.60
CA SER A 272 12.68 -7.11 -20.03
C SER A 272 12.23 -8.46 -19.46
N GLY A 273 10.98 -8.87 -19.66
CA GLY A 273 10.47 -10.18 -19.21
C GLY A 273 10.14 -10.23 -17.71
N ALA A 274 10.38 -9.16 -16.97
CA ALA A 274 9.83 -9.01 -15.64
C ALA A 274 8.30 -8.91 -15.79
N SER A 275 7.60 -9.97 -15.41
CA SER A 275 6.15 -10.05 -15.59
C SER A 275 5.47 -8.84 -14.93
N ALA A 276 4.67 -8.10 -15.69
CA ALA A 276 3.83 -7.01 -15.19
C ALA A 276 2.87 -7.44 -14.04
N LEU A 277 2.87 -8.71 -13.70
CA LEU A 277 2.15 -9.35 -12.61
C LEU A 277 2.88 -9.29 -11.25
N SER A 278 4.14 -8.82 -11.21
CA SER A 278 4.87 -8.57 -9.96
C SER A 278 4.63 -7.18 -9.38
N LEU A 279 3.73 -6.41 -9.98
CA LEU A 279 3.31 -5.08 -9.53
C LEU A 279 2.18 -5.15 -8.50
#